data_23c8be4e210255fb4d26f2fc39073a32
#
_entry.id   23c8be4e210255fb4d26f2fc39073a32
#
_cell.length_a   1.000
_cell.length_b   1.000
_cell.length_c   1.000
_cell.angle_alpha   90.00
_cell.angle_beta   90.00
_cell.angle_gamma   90.00
#
_symmetry.space_group_name_H-M   'P 1'
#
loop_
_entity.id
_entity.type
_entity.pdbx_description
1 polymer ?
#
loop_
_entity_poly.entity_id
_entity_poly.type
_entity_poly.pdbx_seq_one_letter_code
_entity_poly.pdbx_strand_id
1 'polypeptide(L)' 'MSWNTVIVEGDSKHLASETQRLLNEGWTLWGDLQPTGVLMPSGEAQLMQAAFKEGK' A
#
# COMPACT_ATOMS: atom_id res chain seq x y z
N MET A 1 1.78 -1.42 24.00
CA MET A 1 2.15 -0.92 22.68
C MET A 1 1.60 -1.85 21.62
N SER A 2 0.95 -1.32 20.61
CA SER A 2 0.37 -2.13 19.54
C SER A 2 0.74 -1.55 18.18
N TRP A 3 0.65 -2.39 17.16
CA TRP A 3 0.92 -1.99 15.80
C TRP A 3 -0.33 -2.16 14.97
N ASN A 4 -0.61 -1.17 14.16
CA ASN A 4 -1.68 -1.26 13.17
C ASN A 4 -1.03 -1.50 11.82
N THR A 5 -1.63 -2.35 11.01
CA THR A 5 -1.12 -2.64 9.68
C THR A 5 -2.23 -2.45 8.67
N VAL A 6 -1.83 -2.09 7.46
CA VAL A 6 -2.77 -1.92 6.35
C VAL A 6 -2.08 -2.36 5.07
N ILE A 7 -2.85 -2.91 4.15
CA ILE A 7 -2.36 -3.25 2.82
C ILE A 7 -3.23 -2.50 1.83
N VAL A 8 -2.60 -1.73 0.94
CA VAL A 8 -3.30 -1.03 -0.12
C VAL A 8 -2.98 -1.72 -1.45
N GLU A 9 -3.98 -1.80 -2.32
CA GLU A 9 -3.86 -2.50 -3.59
C GLU A 9 -4.41 -1.62 -4.70
N GLY A 10 -3.85 -1.79 -5.90
CA GLY A 10 -4.31 -1.03 -7.05
C GLY A 10 -3.22 -0.95 -8.12
N ASP A 11 -3.42 -0.08 -9.11
CA ASP A 11 -2.40 0.16 -10.12
C ASP A 11 -1.32 1.08 -9.55
N SER A 12 -0.23 1.26 -10.29
CA SER A 12 0.90 2.04 -9.80
C SER A 12 0.53 3.49 -9.48
N LYS A 13 -0.34 4.07 -10.28
CA LYS A 13 -0.77 5.45 -10.09
C LYS A 13 -1.61 5.59 -8.82
N HIS A 14 -2.54 4.66 -8.61
CA HIS A 14 -3.38 4.64 -7.42
C HIS A 14 -2.54 4.44 -6.16
N LEU A 15 -1.59 3.50 -6.22
CA LEU A 15 -0.73 3.23 -5.08
C LEU A 15 0.18 4.40 -4.75
N ALA A 16 0.69 5.11 -5.77
CA ALA A 16 1.51 6.29 -5.53
C ALA A 16 0.74 7.33 -4.72
N SER A 17 -0.53 7.53 -5.06
CA SER A 17 -1.39 8.46 -4.34
C SER A 17 -1.69 7.97 -2.92
N GLU A 18 -2.04 6.68 -2.78
CA GLU A 18 -2.38 6.12 -1.47
C GLU A 18 -1.18 6.06 -0.53
N THR A 19 -0.01 5.70 -1.04
CA THR A 19 1.18 5.64 -0.19
C THR A 19 1.59 7.03 0.26
N GLN A 20 1.44 8.04 -0.59
CA GLN A 20 1.74 9.41 -0.18
C GLN A 20 0.80 9.84 0.95
N ARG A 21 -0.48 9.49 0.85
CA ARG A 21 -1.46 9.80 1.89
C ARG A 21 -1.08 9.11 3.21
N LEU A 22 -0.69 7.84 3.13
CA LEU A 22 -0.29 7.09 4.33
C LEU A 22 0.93 7.72 4.99
N LEU A 23 1.93 8.10 4.20
CA LEU A 23 3.11 8.77 4.75
C LEU A 23 2.75 10.09 5.43
N ASN A 24 1.82 10.84 4.85
CA ASN A 24 1.37 12.09 5.45
C ASN A 24 0.62 11.87 6.75
N GLU A 25 0.02 10.69 6.93
CA GLU A 25 -0.70 10.35 8.15
C GLU A 25 0.18 9.67 9.21
N GLY A 26 1.47 9.55 8.94
CA GLY A 26 2.40 8.98 9.89
C GLY A 26 2.66 7.49 9.75
N TRP A 27 2.18 6.87 8.67
CA TRP A 27 2.44 5.46 8.42
C TRP A 27 3.84 5.27 7.84
N THR A 28 4.43 4.11 8.12
CA THR A 28 5.72 3.71 7.55
C THR A 28 5.46 2.58 6.57
N LEU A 29 6.01 2.69 5.37
CA LEU A 29 5.87 1.65 4.36
C LEU A 29 6.71 0.44 4.78
N TRP A 30 6.16 -0.75 4.58
CA TRP A 30 6.80 -1.99 4.96
C TRP A 30 7.05 -2.84 3.73
N GLY A 31 8.31 -2.97 3.35
CA GLY A 31 8.69 -3.75 2.19
C GLY A 31 8.48 -3.01 0.89
N ASP A 32 8.70 -3.69 -0.20
CA ASP A 32 8.56 -3.12 -1.54
C ASP A 32 7.18 -3.38 -2.12
N LEU A 33 6.85 -2.64 -3.17
CA LEU A 33 5.67 -2.91 -3.97
C LEU A 33 5.78 -4.30 -4.56
N GLN A 34 4.70 -5.06 -4.48
CA GLN A 34 4.66 -6.43 -5.00
C GLN A 34 3.40 -6.66 -5.81
N PRO A 35 3.47 -7.49 -6.85
CA PRO A 35 2.27 -7.85 -7.59
C PRO A 35 1.39 -8.80 -6.77
N THR A 36 0.08 -8.64 -6.89
CA THR A 36 -0.87 -9.53 -6.20
C THR A 36 -1.15 -10.80 -6.98
N GLY A 37 -0.73 -10.85 -8.24
CA GLY A 37 -1.05 -11.95 -9.12
C GLY A 37 -2.33 -11.74 -9.92
N VAL A 38 -2.98 -10.61 -9.74
CA VAL A 38 -4.23 -10.29 -10.42
C VAL A 38 -3.98 -9.24 -11.50
N LEU A 39 -4.59 -9.42 -12.68
CA LEU A 39 -4.58 -8.39 -13.72
C LEU A 39 -5.84 -7.56 -13.59
N MET A 40 -5.69 -6.25 -13.71
CA MET A 40 -6.81 -5.33 -13.68
C MET A 40 -7.49 -5.30 -15.05
N PRO A 41 -8.75 -4.83 -15.14
CA PRO A 41 -9.43 -4.74 -16.44
C PRO A 41 -8.67 -3.92 -17.48
N SER A 42 -7.81 -2.99 -17.05
CA SER A 42 -6.99 -2.20 -17.96
C SER A 42 -5.83 -3.01 -18.56
N GLY A 43 -5.58 -4.23 -18.06
CA GLY A 43 -4.45 -5.04 -18.46
C GLY A 43 -3.20 -4.83 -17.63
N GLU A 44 -3.23 -3.90 -16.68
CA GLU A 44 -2.10 -3.67 -15.81
C GLU A 44 -2.12 -4.66 -14.64
N ALA A 45 -0.92 -4.99 -14.15
CA ALA A 45 -0.81 -5.83 -12.97
C ALA A 45 -1.23 -5.04 -11.74
N GLN A 46 -2.05 -5.67 -10.90
CA GLN A 46 -2.40 -5.08 -9.61
C GLN A 46 -1.20 -5.22 -8.67
N LEU A 47 -0.91 -4.16 -7.97
CA LEU A 47 0.21 -4.12 -7.01
C LEU A 47 -0.33 -3.95 -5.60
N MET A 48 0.50 -4.28 -4.62
CA MET A 48 0.14 -4.07 -3.22
C MET A 48 1.31 -3.49 -2.45
N GLN A 49 1.00 -2.77 -1.40
CA GLN A 49 2.00 -2.18 -0.51
C GLN A 49 1.49 -2.27 0.92
N ALA A 50 2.31 -2.80 1.79
CA ALA A 50 1.99 -2.86 3.21
C ALA A 50 2.53 -1.63 3.91
N ALA A 51 1.87 -1.23 4.99
CA ALA A 51 2.33 -0.13 5.83
C ALA A 51 1.96 -0.44 7.27
N PHE A 52 2.70 0.15 8.20
CA PHE A 52 2.42 -0.04 9.61
C PHE A 52 2.52 1.29 10.35
N LYS A 53 1.86 1.35 11.49
CA LYS A 53 1.85 2.54 12.32
C LYS A 53 1.69 2.10 13.76
N GLU A 54 2.50 2.69 14.65
CA GLU A 54 2.36 2.40 16.07
C GLU A 54 1.04 2.98 16.58
N GLY A 55 0.28 2.14 17.25
CA GLY A 55 -0.99 2.55 17.83
C GLY A 55 -0.87 2.73 19.33
N LYS A 56 -1.96 3.17 19.89
CA LYS A 56 -2.07 3.34 21.35
C LYS A 56 -2.85 2.20 21.95
#